data_8ea7e0efb99ffa0e42d65f1058dc357a
#
_entry.id   8ea7e0efb99ffa0e42d65f1058dc357a
#
_cell.length_a   1.000
_cell.length_b   1.000
_cell.length_c   1.000
_cell.angle_alpha   90.00
_cell.angle_beta   90.00
_cell.angle_gamma   90.00
#
_symmetry.space_group_name_H-M   'P 1'
#
loop_
_entity.id
_entity.type
_entity.pdbx_description
1 polymer ?
#
loop_
_entity_poly.entity_id
_entity_poly.type
_entity_poly.pdbx_seq_one_letter_code
_entity_poly.pdbx_strand_id
1 'polypeptide(L)'
;MKKLLLTVVLCAATFLVVRAQSQRGTVVIQNSGKKALPQVNIVIEGATPTTSDARGCFEVQLPNHIEGQRLLIQQIAYRDWVVVNQHMVNQWVYAPTKNYRVDMCAKEEYTARVEQFYQIGKTNAKAKYTSAMAQLKQLKEEGKVSSDRYMQRRKEIQAALNTAQEMLDCYVPLLVAINTDYLEPIEKQAQQLVAQGKLDEAIGLYEGLQLEKKLAHDLGLKKQGDEDI
;
A
#
# COMPACT_ATOMS: atom_id res chain seq x y z
N MET A 1 8.99 24.17 59.22
CA MET A 1 7.81 23.64 58.55
C MET A 1 7.66 24.14 57.08
N LYS A 2 7.81 25.43 56.78
CA LYS A 2 7.69 25.96 55.38
C LYS A 2 8.66 25.36 54.37
N LYS A 3 9.91 25.05 54.77
CA LYS A 3 10.92 24.43 53.86
C LYS A 3 10.62 22.97 53.52
N LEU A 4 10.01 22.22 54.46
CA LEU A 4 9.62 20.82 54.23
C LEU A 4 8.43 20.70 53.27
N LEU A 5 7.50 21.67 53.38
CA LEU A 5 6.32 21.73 52.49
C LEU A 5 6.71 22.04 51.05
N LEU A 6 7.72 22.90 50.83
CA LEU A 6 8.22 23.28 49.53
C LEU A 6 8.92 22.11 48.82
N THR A 7 9.66 21.31 49.60
CA THR A 7 10.38 20.11 49.03
C THR A 7 9.39 19.03 48.61
N VAL A 8 8.32 18.80 49.38
CA VAL A 8 7.26 17.83 49.05
C VAL A 8 6.48 18.25 47.80
N VAL A 9 6.17 19.56 47.66
CA VAL A 9 5.51 20.07 46.44
C VAL A 9 6.41 19.99 45.21
N LEU A 10 7.71 20.23 45.34
CA LEU A 10 8.65 20.11 44.26
C LEU A 10 8.85 18.64 43.80
N CYS A 11 8.90 17.68 44.74
CA CYS A 11 8.93 16.26 44.45
C CYS A 11 7.61 15.77 43.81
N ALA A 12 6.47 16.27 44.22
CA ALA A 12 5.17 15.93 43.62
C ALA A 12 5.03 16.48 42.19
N ALA A 13 5.64 17.65 41.89
CA ALA A 13 5.60 18.24 40.56
C ALA A 13 6.51 17.50 39.54
N THR A 14 7.56 16.80 40.01
CA THR A 14 8.45 15.99 39.12
C THR A 14 7.87 14.62 38.80
N PHE A 15 6.83 14.15 39.49
CA PHE A 15 6.11 12.92 39.15
C PHE A 15 5.03 13.08 38.07
N LEU A 16 4.74 14.30 37.65
CA LEU A 16 3.76 14.58 36.61
C LEU A 16 4.46 14.73 35.24
N VAL A 17 4.27 13.75 34.43
CA VAL A 17 4.50 13.69 32.97
C VAL A 17 5.68 12.79 32.57
N VAL A 18 5.71 11.56 33.05
CA VAL A 18 6.08 10.50 32.11
C VAL A 18 4.79 10.20 31.31
N ARG A 19 4.51 11.00 30.29
CA ARG A 19 3.56 10.57 29.28
C ARG A 19 4.12 9.26 28.75
N ALA A 20 3.41 8.17 28.99
CA ALA A 20 3.73 6.90 28.38
C ALA A 20 3.82 7.14 26.88
N GLN A 21 5.05 7.17 26.36
CA GLN A 21 5.30 7.34 24.93
C GLN A 21 4.81 6.06 24.26
N SER A 22 3.65 6.14 23.62
CA SER A 22 3.06 4.98 22.99
C SER A 22 2.68 5.26 21.55
N GLN A 23 2.72 4.22 20.72
CA GLN A 23 2.22 4.22 19.37
C GLN A 23 1.02 3.32 19.28
N ARG A 24 -0.07 3.83 18.71
CA ARG A 24 -1.32 3.09 18.54
C ARG A 24 -1.49 2.63 17.10
N GLY A 25 -2.21 1.53 16.97
CA GLY A 25 -2.61 1.02 15.66
C GLY A 25 -3.77 0.04 15.75
N THR A 26 -4.22 -0.38 14.56
CA THR A 26 -5.28 -1.37 14.39
C THR A 26 -4.86 -2.43 13.39
N VAL A 27 -5.22 -3.66 13.66
CA VAL A 27 -5.06 -4.78 12.72
C VAL A 27 -6.43 -5.17 12.19
N VAL A 28 -6.56 -5.22 10.87
CA VAL A 28 -7.81 -5.58 10.19
C VAL A 28 -7.57 -6.69 9.17
N ILE A 29 -8.63 -7.44 8.90
CA ILE A 29 -8.65 -8.43 7.84
C ILE A 29 -8.90 -7.69 6.52
N GLN A 30 -8.04 -7.91 5.54
CA GLN A 30 -8.15 -7.29 4.23
C GLN A 30 -9.47 -7.68 3.53
N ASN A 31 -10.16 -6.72 2.92
CA ASN A 31 -11.38 -6.91 2.12
C ASN A 31 -12.53 -7.62 2.86
N SER A 32 -12.65 -7.41 4.17
CA SER A 32 -13.63 -8.09 5.02
C SER A 32 -14.69 -7.16 5.61
N GLY A 33 -14.82 -5.93 5.10
CA GLY A 33 -15.66 -4.89 5.66
C GLY A 33 -15.05 -4.28 6.94
N LYS A 34 -13.72 -4.13 6.97
CA LYS A 34 -12.94 -3.59 8.10
C LYS A 34 -13.00 -4.45 9.37
N LYS A 35 -13.19 -5.75 9.21
CA LYS A 35 -13.24 -6.68 10.35
C LYS A 35 -11.91 -6.69 11.10
N ALA A 36 -11.97 -6.53 12.41
CA ALA A 36 -10.83 -6.58 13.31
C ALA A 36 -10.17 -7.97 13.35
N LEU A 37 -8.84 -8.01 13.48
CA LEU A 37 -8.08 -9.22 13.72
C LEU A 37 -7.42 -9.16 15.10
N PRO A 38 -7.92 -9.90 16.10
CA PRO A 38 -7.34 -9.96 17.44
C PRO A 38 -6.14 -10.91 17.52
N GLN A 39 -5.37 -10.79 18.61
CA GLN A 39 -4.26 -11.69 18.98
C GLN A 39 -3.09 -11.68 17.97
N VAL A 40 -2.95 -10.62 17.18
CA VAL A 40 -1.78 -10.44 16.32
C VAL A 40 -0.61 -9.96 17.18
N ASN A 41 0.50 -10.67 17.13
CA ASN A 41 1.72 -10.30 17.84
C ASN A 41 2.46 -9.19 17.09
N ILE A 42 2.79 -8.10 17.75
CA ILE A 42 3.50 -6.94 17.21
C ILE A 42 4.79 -6.73 18.01
N VAL A 43 5.93 -6.77 17.32
CA VAL A 43 7.26 -6.56 17.87
C VAL A 43 7.94 -5.41 17.14
N ILE A 44 8.24 -4.34 17.87
CA ILE A 44 8.99 -3.18 17.39
C ILE A 44 10.30 -3.11 18.16
N GLU A 45 11.39 -2.77 17.51
CA GLU A 45 12.69 -2.66 18.16
C GLU A 45 12.67 -1.61 19.28
N GLY A 46 13.24 -1.95 20.43
CA GLY A 46 13.26 -1.06 21.60
C GLY A 46 11.93 -0.94 22.35
N ALA A 47 10.93 -1.75 22.01
CA ALA A 47 9.63 -1.77 22.64
C ALA A 47 9.30 -3.13 23.29
N THR A 48 8.39 -3.12 24.25
CA THR A 48 7.82 -4.37 24.75
C THR A 48 6.84 -4.95 23.72
N PRO A 49 6.98 -6.25 23.35
CA PRO A 49 6.02 -6.92 22.46
C PRO A 49 4.59 -6.77 22.97
N THR A 50 3.66 -6.54 22.04
CA THR A 50 2.23 -6.40 22.35
C THR A 50 1.38 -7.26 21.41
N THR A 51 0.11 -7.43 21.76
CA THR A 51 -0.87 -8.13 20.91
C THR A 51 -2.09 -7.27 20.68
N SER A 52 -2.74 -7.42 19.52
CA SER A 52 -4.00 -6.75 19.24
C SER A 52 -5.14 -7.30 20.11
N ASP A 53 -6.01 -6.42 20.60
CA ASP A 53 -7.18 -6.72 21.41
C ASP A 53 -8.36 -7.29 20.56
N ALA A 54 -9.50 -7.56 21.19
CA ALA A 54 -10.71 -8.05 20.52
C ALA A 54 -11.24 -7.12 19.41
N ARG A 55 -10.88 -5.83 19.44
CA ARG A 55 -11.23 -4.83 18.42
C ARG A 55 -10.11 -4.63 17.39
N GLY A 56 -9.07 -5.47 17.44
CA GLY A 56 -7.88 -5.36 16.60
C GLY A 56 -6.95 -4.21 17.00
N CYS A 57 -7.24 -3.48 18.08
CA CYS A 57 -6.41 -2.37 18.51
C CYS A 57 -5.15 -2.86 19.22
N PHE A 58 -4.04 -2.17 19.02
CA PHE A 58 -2.80 -2.39 19.76
C PHE A 58 -2.17 -1.07 20.21
N GLU A 59 -1.42 -1.12 21.29
CA GLU A 59 -0.62 -0.01 21.78
C GLU A 59 0.76 -0.51 22.19
N VAL A 60 1.80 0.08 21.59
CA VAL A 60 3.20 -0.25 21.83
C VAL A 60 3.85 0.85 22.63
N GLN A 61 4.45 0.51 23.79
CA GLN A 61 5.18 1.45 24.61
C GLN A 61 6.58 1.68 24.04
N LEU A 62 6.94 2.94 23.81
CA LEU A 62 8.16 3.38 23.15
C LEU A 62 8.92 4.43 24.01
N PRO A 63 9.42 4.07 25.19
CA PRO A 63 9.88 5.04 26.20
C PRO A 63 11.05 5.92 25.77
N ASN A 64 11.81 5.48 24.76
CA ASN A 64 13.03 6.16 24.30
C ASN A 64 12.95 6.70 22.88
N HIS A 65 11.73 6.77 22.29
CA HIS A 65 11.57 7.22 20.91
C HIS A 65 11.24 8.71 20.85
N ILE A 66 11.75 9.39 19.84
CA ILE A 66 11.48 10.80 19.54
C ILE A 66 10.48 10.85 18.40
N GLU A 67 9.52 11.78 18.46
CA GLU A 67 8.55 11.98 17.40
C GLU A 67 9.25 12.19 16.03
N GLY A 68 8.76 11.49 15.00
CA GLY A 68 9.38 11.42 13.68
C GLY A 68 10.46 10.34 13.53
N GLN A 69 10.92 9.72 14.61
CA GLN A 69 11.89 8.62 14.55
C GLN A 69 11.26 7.39 13.86
N ARG A 70 12.01 6.77 12.94
CA ARG A 70 11.56 5.56 12.25
C ARG A 70 11.39 4.40 13.21
N LEU A 71 10.29 3.67 13.08
CA LEU A 71 10.01 2.46 13.84
C LEU A 71 10.54 1.24 13.06
N LEU A 72 11.42 0.46 13.70
CA LEU A 72 11.95 -0.77 13.13
C LEU A 72 11.03 -1.93 13.52
N ILE A 73 10.17 -2.33 12.63
CA ILE A 73 9.23 -3.43 12.84
C ILE A 73 9.99 -4.74 12.70
N GLN A 74 10.14 -5.48 13.79
CA GLN A 74 10.80 -6.78 13.80
C GLN A 74 9.85 -7.90 13.41
N GLN A 75 8.59 -7.83 13.87
CA GLN A 75 7.60 -8.86 13.58
C GLN A 75 6.19 -8.32 13.71
N ILE A 76 5.32 -8.73 12.77
CA ILE A 76 3.87 -8.73 12.90
C ILE A 76 3.41 -10.13 12.48
N ALA A 77 2.88 -10.91 13.42
CA ALA A 77 2.61 -12.32 13.18
C ALA A 77 1.27 -12.77 13.78
N TYR A 78 0.56 -13.57 13.01
CA TYR A 78 -0.64 -14.27 13.43
C TYR A 78 -0.81 -15.54 12.60
N ARG A 79 -0.62 -16.73 13.18
CA ARG A 79 -0.74 -18.04 12.49
C ARG A 79 -0.11 -18.00 11.08
N ASP A 80 -0.81 -18.52 10.06
CA ASP A 80 -0.41 -18.52 8.65
C ASP A 80 -0.98 -17.30 7.89
N TRP A 81 -0.91 -16.13 8.49
CA TRP A 81 -1.35 -14.88 7.90
C TRP A 81 -0.16 -14.04 7.44
N VAL A 82 -0.38 -13.21 6.43
CA VAL A 82 0.61 -12.29 5.90
C VAL A 82 0.15 -10.84 6.07
N VAL A 83 1.09 -9.94 6.33
CA VAL A 83 0.86 -8.50 6.27
C VAL A 83 0.86 -8.09 4.81
N VAL A 84 -0.27 -7.60 4.30
CA VAL A 84 -0.38 -7.25 2.88
C VAL A 84 0.08 -5.82 2.58
N ASN A 85 -0.07 -4.88 3.52
CA ASN A 85 0.40 -3.50 3.37
C ASN A 85 1.82 -3.28 3.95
N GLN A 86 2.72 -4.27 3.80
CA GLN A 86 4.07 -4.26 4.36
C GLN A 86 4.88 -3.01 3.96
N HIS A 87 4.70 -2.51 2.74
CA HIS A 87 5.37 -1.30 2.26
C HIS A 87 5.01 -0.06 3.09
N MET A 88 3.77 0.05 3.58
CA MET A 88 3.33 1.13 4.47
C MET A 88 3.86 0.92 5.89
N VAL A 89 3.80 -0.32 6.38
CA VAL A 89 4.27 -0.71 7.72
C VAL A 89 5.76 -0.41 7.86
N ASN A 90 6.56 -0.70 6.87
CA ASN A 90 8.00 -0.44 6.85
C ASN A 90 8.37 1.06 6.85
N GLN A 91 7.41 1.95 6.63
CA GLN A 91 7.61 3.41 6.62
C GLN A 91 7.11 4.07 7.91
N TRP A 92 6.69 3.31 8.91
CA TRP A 92 6.19 3.89 10.15
C TRP A 92 7.27 4.70 10.86
N VAL A 93 6.84 5.84 11.39
CA VAL A 93 7.60 6.69 12.29
C VAL A 93 6.86 6.83 13.60
N TYR A 94 7.56 7.09 14.69
CA TYR A 94 6.89 7.36 15.96
C TYR A 94 6.08 8.67 15.84
N ALA A 95 4.76 8.57 15.96
CA ALA A 95 3.83 9.68 15.87
C ALA A 95 2.65 9.39 16.83
N PRO A 96 2.68 9.87 18.08
CA PRO A 96 1.75 9.46 19.14
C PRO A 96 0.31 9.82 18.85
N THR A 97 0.06 10.80 17.98
CA THR A 97 -1.29 11.22 17.55
C THR A 97 -1.83 10.39 16.37
N LYS A 98 -0.97 9.63 15.70
CA LYS A 98 -1.32 8.85 14.50
C LYS A 98 -1.70 7.42 14.88
N ASN A 99 -2.82 6.95 14.34
CA ASN A 99 -3.23 5.55 14.45
C ASN A 99 -2.80 4.79 13.19
N TYR A 100 -1.91 3.82 13.33
CA TYR A 100 -1.41 3.02 12.23
C TYR A 100 -2.32 1.82 11.93
N ARG A 101 -2.33 1.40 10.66
CA ARG A 101 -3.14 0.26 10.22
C ARG A 101 -2.25 -0.84 9.66
N VAL A 102 -2.52 -2.07 10.11
CA VAL A 102 -1.98 -3.30 9.55
C VAL A 102 -3.12 -4.04 8.86
N ASP A 103 -2.97 -4.27 7.56
CA ASP A 103 -3.89 -5.09 6.79
C ASP A 103 -3.32 -6.51 6.70
N MET A 104 -4.08 -7.52 7.12
CA MET A 104 -3.66 -8.92 7.09
C MET A 104 -4.62 -9.79 6.29
N CYS A 105 -4.06 -10.81 5.67
CA CYS A 105 -4.80 -11.81 4.90
C CYS A 105 -4.27 -13.20 5.19
N ALA A 106 -5.12 -14.23 5.13
CA ALA A 106 -4.66 -15.61 5.17
C ALA A 106 -3.70 -15.87 4.00
N LYS A 107 -2.57 -16.54 4.25
CA LYS A 107 -1.52 -16.77 3.26
C LYS A 107 -2.04 -17.48 2.01
N GLU A 108 -2.91 -18.47 2.19
CA GLU A 108 -3.51 -19.21 1.06
C GLU A 108 -4.35 -18.28 0.17
N GLU A 109 -5.20 -17.45 0.77
CA GLU A 109 -6.02 -16.48 0.04
C GLU A 109 -5.17 -15.43 -0.69
N TYR A 110 -4.13 -14.91 -0.03
CA TYR A 110 -3.19 -13.98 -0.64
C TYR A 110 -2.50 -14.62 -1.86
N THR A 111 -1.98 -15.84 -1.71
CA THR A 111 -1.29 -16.57 -2.78
C THR A 111 -2.22 -16.86 -3.96
N ALA A 112 -3.46 -17.28 -3.68
CA ALA A 112 -4.47 -17.54 -4.72
C ALA A 112 -4.80 -16.26 -5.51
N ARG A 113 -4.92 -15.11 -4.84
CA ARG A 113 -5.16 -13.83 -5.51
C ARG A 113 -3.97 -13.37 -6.35
N VAL A 114 -2.74 -13.54 -5.85
CA VAL A 114 -1.52 -13.25 -6.62
C VAL A 114 -1.51 -14.06 -7.91
N GLU A 115 -1.75 -15.36 -7.82
CA GLU A 115 -1.80 -16.25 -8.99
C GLU A 115 -2.91 -15.83 -9.97
N GLN A 116 -4.12 -15.55 -9.47
CA GLN A 116 -5.24 -15.10 -10.30
C GLN A 116 -4.90 -13.84 -11.09
N PHE A 117 -4.38 -12.80 -10.44
CA PHE A 117 -4.03 -11.54 -11.10
C PHE A 117 -2.89 -11.73 -12.09
N TYR A 118 -1.91 -12.57 -11.74
CA TYR A 118 -0.81 -12.90 -12.64
C TYR A 118 -1.30 -13.58 -13.91
N GLN A 119 -2.18 -14.57 -13.81
CA GLN A 119 -2.76 -15.29 -14.96
C GLN A 119 -3.62 -14.37 -15.84
N ILE A 120 -4.40 -13.47 -15.24
CA ILE A 120 -5.16 -12.45 -15.99
C ILE A 120 -4.20 -11.55 -16.78
N GLY A 121 -3.18 -11.00 -16.15
CA GLY A 121 -2.20 -10.14 -16.81
C GLY A 121 -1.43 -10.85 -17.94
N LYS A 122 -0.98 -12.07 -17.69
CA LYS A 122 -0.27 -12.90 -18.68
C LYS A 122 -1.15 -13.22 -19.90
N THR A 123 -2.43 -13.55 -19.66
CA THR A 123 -3.37 -13.83 -20.75
C THR A 123 -3.59 -12.60 -21.61
N ASN A 124 -3.75 -11.42 -21.01
CA ASN A 124 -3.92 -10.15 -21.72
C ASN A 124 -2.69 -9.75 -22.52
N ALA A 125 -1.50 -9.86 -21.92
CA ALA A 125 -0.24 -9.57 -22.62
C ALA A 125 -0.08 -10.48 -23.84
N LYS A 126 -0.38 -11.78 -23.72
CA LYS A 126 -0.33 -12.75 -24.81
C LYS A 126 -1.37 -12.44 -25.91
N ALA A 127 -2.59 -12.06 -25.53
CA ALA A 127 -3.64 -11.68 -26.49
C ALA A 127 -3.23 -10.44 -27.31
N LYS A 128 -2.70 -9.40 -26.65
CA LYS A 128 -2.18 -8.19 -27.32
C LYS A 128 -1.01 -8.54 -28.27
N TYR A 129 -0.07 -9.38 -27.83
CA TYR A 129 1.02 -9.86 -28.66
C TYR A 129 0.51 -10.59 -29.92
N THR A 130 -0.41 -11.53 -29.75
CA THR A 130 -0.98 -12.32 -30.86
C THR A 130 -1.71 -11.43 -31.87
N SER A 131 -2.52 -10.47 -31.39
CA SER A 131 -3.21 -9.49 -32.22
C SER A 131 -2.23 -8.61 -33.01
N ALA A 132 -1.23 -8.06 -32.35
CA ALA A 132 -0.22 -7.21 -32.98
C ALA A 132 0.58 -7.97 -34.06
N MET A 133 0.95 -9.22 -33.78
CA MET A 133 1.64 -10.09 -34.74
C MET A 133 0.77 -10.43 -35.93
N ALA A 134 -0.53 -10.70 -35.75
CA ALA A 134 -1.47 -10.96 -36.84
C ALA A 134 -1.61 -9.73 -37.76
N GLN A 135 -1.79 -8.54 -37.17
CA GLN A 135 -1.87 -7.28 -37.92
C GLN A 135 -0.59 -7.00 -38.71
N LEU A 136 0.59 -7.22 -38.10
CA LEU A 136 1.86 -7.01 -38.75
C LEU A 136 2.05 -7.99 -39.94
N LYS A 137 1.61 -9.24 -39.76
CA LYS A 137 1.65 -10.26 -40.84
C LYS A 137 0.75 -9.86 -42.00
N GLN A 138 -0.48 -9.41 -41.73
CA GLN A 138 -1.42 -8.91 -42.73
C GLN A 138 -0.82 -7.75 -43.55
N LEU A 139 -0.25 -6.75 -42.87
CA LEU A 139 0.40 -5.61 -43.54
C LEU A 139 1.58 -6.03 -44.46
N LYS A 140 2.29 -7.09 -44.07
CA LYS A 140 3.35 -7.65 -44.95
C LYS A 140 2.77 -8.34 -46.18
N GLU A 141 1.72 -9.14 -46.02
CA GLU A 141 1.03 -9.83 -47.11
C GLU A 141 0.40 -8.84 -48.10
N GLU A 142 -0.11 -7.72 -47.62
CA GLU A 142 -0.65 -6.61 -48.42
C GLU A 142 0.46 -5.75 -49.07
N GLY A 143 1.74 -6.06 -48.89
CA GLY A 143 2.85 -5.30 -49.44
C GLY A 143 3.06 -3.90 -48.84
N LYS A 144 2.36 -3.59 -47.70
CA LYS A 144 2.42 -2.28 -47.05
C LYS A 144 3.67 -2.11 -46.15
N VAL A 145 4.40 -3.19 -45.86
CA VAL A 145 5.58 -3.19 -44.99
C VAL A 145 6.71 -3.99 -45.70
N SER A 146 7.90 -3.38 -45.81
CA SER A 146 9.10 -4.06 -46.30
C SER A 146 9.58 -5.18 -45.37
N SER A 147 10.36 -6.12 -45.87
CA SER A 147 10.89 -7.24 -45.06
C SER A 147 11.71 -6.75 -43.85
N ASP A 148 12.54 -5.73 -44.02
CA ASP A 148 13.39 -5.21 -42.96
C ASP A 148 12.52 -4.53 -41.85
N ARG A 149 11.54 -3.75 -42.29
CA ARG A 149 10.61 -3.09 -41.35
C ARG A 149 9.72 -4.10 -40.64
N TYR A 150 9.34 -5.19 -41.29
CA TYR A 150 8.64 -6.31 -40.66
C TYR A 150 9.49 -6.95 -39.56
N MET A 151 10.75 -7.24 -39.82
CA MET A 151 11.65 -7.84 -38.83
C MET A 151 11.91 -6.92 -37.64
N GLN A 152 12.07 -5.62 -37.90
CA GLN A 152 12.20 -4.63 -36.84
C GLN A 152 10.96 -4.57 -35.95
N ARG A 153 9.77 -4.43 -36.54
CA ARG A 153 8.50 -4.37 -35.82
C ARG A 153 8.23 -5.64 -35.02
N ARG A 154 8.57 -6.81 -35.57
CA ARG A 154 8.48 -8.08 -34.87
C ARG A 154 9.33 -8.08 -33.57
N LYS A 155 10.55 -7.56 -33.62
CA LYS A 155 11.41 -7.42 -32.41
C LYS A 155 10.82 -6.48 -31.41
N GLU A 156 10.27 -5.36 -31.85
CA GLU A 156 9.60 -4.37 -30.96
C GLU A 156 8.39 -4.99 -30.25
N ILE A 157 7.54 -5.74 -30.95
CA ILE A 157 6.38 -6.44 -30.37
C ILE A 157 6.83 -7.51 -29.36
N GLN A 158 7.91 -8.26 -29.66
CA GLN A 158 8.46 -9.23 -28.72
C GLN A 158 9.04 -8.56 -27.47
N ALA A 159 9.76 -7.46 -27.63
CA ALA A 159 10.28 -6.68 -26.50
C ALA A 159 9.15 -6.15 -25.63
N ALA A 160 8.07 -5.64 -26.22
CA ALA A 160 6.89 -5.16 -25.46
C ALA A 160 6.22 -6.30 -24.65
N LEU A 161 6.16 -7.53 -25.18
CA LEU A 161 5.68 -8.69 -24.43
C LEU A 161 6.57 -8.99 -23.21
N ASN A 162 7.87 -8.98 -23.38
CA ASN A 162 8.82 -9.24 -22.29
C ASN A 162 8.70 -8.17 -21.21
N THR A 163 8.65 -6.89 -21.60
CA THR A 163 8.44 -5.79 -20.66
C THR A 163 7.10 -5.93 -19.90
N ALA A 164 6.02 -6.32 -20.59
CA ALA A 164 4.74 -6.55 -19.93
C ALA A 164 4.81 -7.67 -18.89
N GLN A 165 5.57 -8.73 -19.14
CA GLN A 165 5.79 -9.81 -18.17
C GLN A 165 6.59 -9.33 -16.94
N GLU A 166 7.67 -8.57 -17.14
CA GLU A 166 8.46 -7.97 -16.05
C GLU A 166 7.60 -7.02 -15.19
N MET A 167 6.72 -6.25 -15.83
CA MET A 167 5.79 -5.37 -15.11
C MET A 167 4.81 -6.15 -14.23
N LEU A 168 4.34 -7.33 -14.64
CA LEU A 168 3.46 -8.15 -13.81
C LEU A 168 4.14 -8.57 -12.51
N ASP A 169 5.41 -8.95 -12.55
CA ASP A 169 6.16 -9.35 -11.35
C ASP A 169 6.26 -8.22 -10.32
N CYS A 170 6.32 -6.96 -10.78
CA CYS A 170 6.38 -5.78 -9.93
C CYS A 170 5.00 -5.34 -9.41
N TYR A 171 3.98 -5.33 -10.28
CA TYR A 171 2.70 -4.69 -9.97
C TYR A 171 1.67 -5.63 -9.33
N VAL A 172 1.68 -6.94 -9.65
CA VAL A 172 0.70 -7.88 -9.11
C VAL A 172 0.72 -7.92 -7.58
N PRO A 173 1.89 -8.02 -6.90
CA PRO A 173 1.91 -7.98 -5.44
C PRO A 173 1.33 -6.69 -4.85
N LEU A 174 1.57 -5.54 -5.50
CA LEU A 174 1.05 -4.25 -5.08
C LEU A 174 -0.47 -4.16 -5.25
N LEU A 175 -1.01 -4.66 -6.36
CA LEU A 175 -2.44 -4.69 -6.63
C LEU A 175 -3.18 -5.60 -5.64
N VAL A 176 -2.62 -6.76 -5.33
CA VAL A 176 -3.18 -7.71 -4.35
C VAL A 176 -3.11 -7.17 -2.94
N ALA A 177 -2.11 -6.33 -2.62
CA ALA A 177 -1.94 -5.69 -1.32
C ALA A 177 -3.00 -4.61 -1.03
N ILE A 178 -3.74 -4.13 -2.03
CA ILE A 178 -4.75 -3.09 -1.84
C ILE A 178 -5.91 -3.63 -1.01
N ASN A 179 -6.26 -2.92 0.08
CA ASN A 179 -7.44 -3.20 0.86
C ASN A 179 -8.61 -2.35 0.35
N THR A 180 -9.54 -3.00 -0.35
CA THR A 180 -10.68 -2.34 -1.01
C THR A 180 -11.69 -1.71 -0.04
N ASP A 181 -11.65 -2.08 1.24
CA ASP A 181 -12.50 -1.49 2.29
C ASP A 181 -12.20 0.00 2.56
N TYR A 182 -11.01 0.45 2.16
CA TYR A 182 -10.53 1.82 2.38
C TYR A 182 -10.38 2.61 1.08
N LEU A 183 -10.79 2.04 -0.04
CA LEU A 183 -10.73 2.72 -1.34
C LEU A 183 -11.91 3.68 -1.54
N GLU A 184 -11.64 4.76 -2.23
CA GLU A 184 -12.64 5.64 -2.83
C GLU A 184 -13.45 4.88 -3.91
N PRO A 185 -14.67 5.31 -4.24
CA PRO A 185 -15.49 4.62 -5.25
C PRO A 185 -14.80 4.43 -6.60
N ILE A 186 -14.05 5.43 -7.07
CA ILE A 186 -13.29 5.37 -8.32
C ILE A 186 -12.12 4.40 -8.26
N GLU A 187 -11.45 4.31 -7.10
CA GLU A 187 -10.37 3.34 -6.89
C GLU A 187 -10.91 1.91 -6.86
N LYS A 188 -12.12 1.69 -6.28
CA LYS A 188 -12.82 0.41 -6.35
C LYS A 188 -13.16 0.02 -7.78
N GLN A 189 -13.62 0.98 -8.59
CA GLN A 189 -13.89 0.75 -10.00
C GLN A 189 -12.63 0.35 -10.76
N ALA A 190 -11.50 1.03 -10.52
CA ALA A 190 -10.22 0.66 -11.12
C ALA A 190 -9.79 -0.76 -10.73
N GLN A 191 -9.95 -1.16 -9.46
CA GLN A 191 -9.67 -2.54 -9.01
C GLN A 191 -10.59 -3.57 -9.69
N GLN A 192 -11.86 -3.26 -9.91
CA GLN A 192 -12.77 -4.14 -10.64
C GLN A 192 -12.33 -4.32 -12.11
N LEU A 193 -11.86 -3.25 -12.75
CA LEU A 193 -11.32 -3.32 -14.12
C LEU A 193 -10.06 -4.19 -14.18
N VAL A 194 -9.17 -4.08 -13.20
CA VAL A 194 -8.00 -4.96 -13.08
C VAL A 194 -8.44 -6.42 -12.95
N ALA A 195 -9.41 -6.72 -12.09
CA ALA A 195 -9.93 -8.08 -11.90
C ALA A 195 -10.59 -8.65 -13.17
N GLN A 196 -11.15 -7.78 -14.04
CA GLN A 196 -11.68 -8.14 -15.36
C GLN A 196 -10.61 -8.22 -16.46
N GLY A 197 -9.36 -7.92 -16.13
CA GLY A 197 -8.26 -7.90 -17.10
C GLY A 197 -8.19 -6.64 -17.97
N LYS A 198 -8.95 -5.62 -17.66
CA LYS A 198 -9.00 -4.34 -18.40
C LYS A 198 -7.97 -3.36 -17.84
N LEU A 199 -6.69 -3.75 -17.94
CA LEU A 199 -5.60 -3.02 -17.30
C LEU A 199 -5.45 -1.59 -17.82
N ASP A 200 -5.60 -1.35 -19.13
CA ASP A 200 -5.45 -0.01 -19.71
C ASP A 200 -6.54 0.95 -19.21
N GLU A 201 -7.79 0.46 -19.09
CA GLU A 201 -8.91 1.24 -18.55
C GLU A 201 -8.66 1.56 -17.04
N ALA A 202 -8.15 0.59 -16.27
CA ALA A 202 -7.80 0.79 -14.87
C ALA A 202 -6.67 1.82 -14.69
N ILE A 203 -5.61 1.75 -15.50
CA ILE A 203 -4.50 2.70 -15.49
C ILE A 203 -5.02 4.11 -15.78
N GLY A 204 -5.87 4.29 -16.81
CA GLY A 204 -6.45 5.58 -17.13
C GLY A 204 -7.26 6.20 -15.99
N LEU A 205 -8.00 5.38 -15.20
CA LEU A 205 -8.68 5.87 -14.01
C LEU A 205 -7.72 6.30 -12.90
N TYR A 206 -6.63 5.55 -12.65
CA TYR A 206 -5.63 5.90 -11.65
C TYR A 206 -4.84 7.16 -12.02
N GLU A 207 -4.49 7.32 -13.29
CA GLU A 207 -3.81 8.53 -13.80
C GLU A 207 -4.72 9.76 -13.66
N GLY A 208 -6.00 9.65 -14.01
CA GLY A 208 -6.99 10.71 -13.81
C GLY A 208 -7.11 11.13 -12.34
N LEU A 209 -7.21 10.14 -11.44
CA LEU A 209 -7.30 10.38 -10.00
C LEU A 209 -6.07 11.09 -9.42
N GLN A 210 -4.86 10.70 -9.87
CA GLN A 210 -3.63 11.37 -9.43
C GLN A 210 -3.55 12.82 -9.90
N LEU A 211 -4.01 13.09 -11.14
CA LEU A 211 -4.10 14.44 -11.67
C LEU A 211 -5.08 15.31 -10.87
N GLU A 212 -6.26 14.78 -10.54
CA GLU A 212 -7.26 15.48 -9.74
C GLU A 212 -6.77 15.76 -8.32
N LYS A 213 -6.16 14.76 -7.65
CA LYS A 213 -5.58 14.94 -6.31
C LYS A 213 -4.45 15.98 -6.31
N LYS A 214 -3.59 15.96 -7.33
CA LYS A 214 -2.53 16.96 -7.50
C LYS A 214 -3.09 18.34 -7.74
N LEU A 215 -4.08 18.48 -8.61
CA LEU A 215 -4.74 19.76 -8.91
C LEU A 215 -5.43 20.31 -7.66
N ALA A 216 -6.14 19.49 -6.89
CA ALA A 216 -6.79 19.87 -5.64
C ALA A 216 -5.77 20.34 -4.59
N HIS A 217 -4.62 19.66 -4.48
CA HIS A 217 -3.52 20.06 -3.61
C HIS A 217 -2.94 21.42 -4.02
N ASP A 218 -2.66 21.61 -5.32
CA ASP A 218 -2.09 22.86 -5.85
C ASP A 218 -3.07 24.05 -5.70
N LEU A 219 -4.37 23.80 -5.86
CA LEU A 219 -5.42 24.80 -5.62
C LEU A 219 -5.58 25.11 -4.11
N GLY A 220 -5.42 24.12 -3.24
CA GLY A 220 -5.40 24.29 -1.78
C GLY A 220 -4.26 25.16 -1.30
N LEU A 221 -3.06 24.98 -1.87
CA LEU A 221 -1.90 25.80 -1.58
C LEU A 221 -2.07 27.26 -2.09
N LYS A 222 -2.75 27.46 -3.23
CA LYS A 222 -3.07 28.81 -3.73
C LYS A 222 -4.08 29.55 -2.84
N LYS A 223 -5.09 28.85 -2.30
CA LYS A 223 -6.06 29.47 -1.38
C LYS A 223 -5.42 29.91 -0.06
N GLN A 224 -4.44 29.16 0.47
CA GLN A 224 -3.70 29.57 1.67
C GLN A 224 -2.81 30.77 1.42
N GLY A 225 -2.22 30.92 0.22
CA GLY A 225 -1.39 32.07 -0.14
C GLY A 225 -2.17 33.36 -0.39
N ASP A 226 -3.47 33.27 -0.75
CA ASP A 226 -4.32 34.43 -1.01
C ASP A 226 -5.02 34.97 0.26
N GLU A 227 -5.02 34.21 1.38
CA GLU A 227 -5.55 34.64 2.67
C GLU A 227 -4.50 35.35 3.57
N ASP A 228 -3.22 35.28 3.18
CA ASP A 228 -2.09 35.91 3.89
C ASP A 228 -1.65 37.26 3.30
N ILE A 229 -2.41 37.89 2.37
CA ILE A 229 -2.19 39.21 1.80
C ILE A 229 -3.29 40.15 2.27
#